data_d5d9ee20389c8fee5e9b3452dd48f81b
#
_entry.id   d5d9ee20389c8fee5e9b3452dd48f81b
#
_cell.length_a   1.000
_cell.length_b   1.000
_cell.length_c   1.000
_cell.angle_alpha   90.00
_cell.angle_beta   90.00
_cell.angle_gamma   90.00
#
_symmetry.space_group_name_H-M   'P 1'
#
loop_
_entity.id
_entity.type
_entity.pdbx_description
1 polymer ?
#
loop_
_entity_poly.entity_id
_entity_poly.type
_entity_poly.pdbx_seq_one_letter_code
_entity_poly.pdbx_strand_id
1 'polypeptide(L)'
;MTAVAGPPPLPLQLARTHLIGIGGAGMSGVARIVLARGGAVSGSDAQDSRALPALRALGAKVTVGHAAANLDQLGADPSAIISTKAVHQTDPYNPELIEGARRGIPVIHRSAALAALMTGYRVACITGTAGKTSTTSMLTVALQHCGTDPSFLIGGDLTASGSGAHHGSGEVFVAEADESDGSFLAYSPDVAVVTNVEADHLDHHGTVEAYTASFDAFVARLRPGGVLIANADDPGSGALADRAATAGVRVRRYGRRATAVADALLLAYTPDGDRGVATVALTGPDGTAHRMQLQVALPGEHMAYNALAALLAGLEMGSSLPGLLAGLAGFGGVRRRFEFKGRAAGVRVYDDYAHHPTKVAAALRGARQVTGEGRLLVAFQPHLYSRTRDFAAEFGAALALADVALLLDVYAAREEPLPGVTGALLAQAVPLSAACVHYEPCWAEVPSRLADLVRPGDVVVTMGAGDVTLLGPELIVELERRWSGTEHSGVLAAGSP
;
A
#
# COMPACT_ATOMS: atom_id res chain seq x y z
N MET A 1 19.07 29.57 -18.48
CA MET A 1 18.78 28.12 -18.46
C MET A 1 19.84 27.48 -17.58
N THR A 2 19.57 27.28 -16.31
CA THR A 2 20.39 26.43 -15.43
C THR A 2 20.27 25.01 -15.93
N ALA A 3 21.38 24.36 -16.21
CA ALA A 3 21.42 22.95 -16.60
C ALA A 3 20.66 22.17 -15.52
N VAL A 4 19.62 21.43 -15.93
CA VAL A 4 18.93 20.48 -15.05
C VAL A 4 20.00 19.46 -14.67
N ALA A 5 20.39 19.44 -13.40
CA ALA A 5 21.30 18.43 -12.89
C ALA A 5 20.57 17.08 -13.04
N GLY A 6 21.18 16.12 -13.73
CA GLY A 6 20.58 14.79 -13.86
C GLY A 6 20.54 14.06 -12.52
N PRO A 7 19.95 12.85 -12.48
CA PRO A 7 19.88 12.06 -11.27
C PRO A 7 21.29 11.82 -10.68
N PRO A 8 21.43 11.80 -9.34
CA PRO A 8 22.74 11.59 -8.71
C PRO A 8 23.31 10.20 -9.06
N PRO A 9 24.64 10.01 -9.06
CA PRO A 9 25.28 8.73 -9.41
C PRO A 9 24.91 7.64 -8.39
N LEU A 10 24.93 6.38 -8.83
CA LEU A 10 24.71 5.23 -7.93
C LEU A 10 25.79 5.22 -6.84
N PRO A 11 25.43 5.10 -5.55
CA PRO A 11 26.40 4.95 -4.47
C PRO A 11 27.31 3.73 -4.68
N LEU A 12 28.62 3.87 -4.50
CA LEU A 12 29.60 2.81 -4.74
C LEU A 12 29.30 1.53 -3.94
N GLN A 13 28.79 1.66 -2.74
CA GLN A 13 28.38 0.52 -1.91
C GLN A 13 27.22 -0.29 -2.51
N LEU A 14 26.49 0.26 -3.50
CA LEU A 14 25.40 -0.41 -4.21
C LEU A 14 25.78 -0.78 -5.66
N ALA A 15 27.04 -0.60 -6.06
CA ALA A 15 27.49 -0.89 -7.43
C ALA A 15 27.37 -2.38 -7.80
N ARG A 16 27.59 -3.28 -6.83
CA ARG A 16 27.35 -4.73 -6.93
C ARG A 16 26.66 -5.19 -5.65
N THR A 17 25.42 -5.59 -5.72
CA THR A 17 24.66 -5.98 -4.53
C THR A 17 24.10 -7.38 -4.66
N HIS A 18 24.11 -8.11 -3.54
CA HIS A 18 23.38 -9.36 -3.39
C HIS A 18 22.20 -9.15 -2.44
N LEU A 19 20.99 -9.51 -2.87
CA LEU A 19 19.76 -9.30 -2.09
C LEU A 19 19.18 -10.63 -1.63
N ILE A 20 19.05 -10.83 -0.31
CA ILE A 20 18.43 -12.02 0.29
C ILE A 20 16.94 -11.74 0.49
N GLY A 21 16.07 -12.59 -0.07
CA GLY A 21 14.62 -12.35 -0.16
C GLY A 21 14.28 -11.33 -1.25
N ILE A 22 14.96 -11.42 -2.40
CA ILE A 22 14.88 -10.45 -3.51
C ILE A 22 13.47 -10.32 -4.11
N GLY A 23 12.62 -11.35 -4.00
CA GLY A 23 11.24 -11.36 -4.50
C GLY A 23 10.25 -10.55 -3.65
N GLY A 24 10.62 -10.16 -2.43
CA GLY A 24 9.79 -9.30 -1.58
C GLY A 24 9.56 -7.93 -2.20
N ALA A 25 8.36 -7.34 -2.00
CA ALA A 25 7.95 -6.09 -2.67
C ALA A 25 8.97 -4.95 -2.52
N GLY A 26 9.43 -4.65 -1.30
CA GLY A 26 10.43 -3.62 -1.07
C GLY A 26 11.83 -3.98 -1.56
N MET A 27 12.21 -5.27 -1.51
CA MET A 27 13.51 -5.76 -1.98
C MET A 27 13.60 -5.73 -3.49
N SER A 28 12.58 -6.21 -4.19
CA SER A 28 12.51 -6.17 -5.66
C SER A 28 12.52 -4.73 -6.19
N GLY A 29 11.91 -3.79 -5.45
CA GLY A 29 11.95 -2.37 -5.79
C GLY A 29 13.37 -1.78 -5.69
N VAL A 30 14.10 -2.07 -4.62
CA VAL A 30 15.51 -1.68 -4.48
C VAL A 30 16.35 -2.27 -5.62
N ALA A 31 16.18 -3.57 -5.91
CA ALA A 31 16.89 -4.24 -7.00
C ALA A 31 16.66 -3.56 -8.35
N ARG A 32 15.39 -3.21 -8.67
CA ARG A 32 15.02 -2.50 -9.91
C ARG A 32 15.73 -1.15 -10.03
N ILE A 33 15.75 -0.34 -8.97
CA ILE A 33 16.38 0.98 -8.99
C ILE A 33 17.90 0.85 -9.13
N VAL A 34 18.53 -0.11 -8.45
CA VAL A 34 19.98 -0.37 -8.58
C VAL A 34 20.33 -0.76 -10.02
N LEU A 35 19.58 -1.69 -10.63
CA LEU A 35 19.76 -2.11 -12.03
C LEU A 35 19.57 -0.93 -13.00
N ALA A 36 18.51 -0.16 -12.83
CA ALA A 36 18.22 1.00 -13.69
C ALA A 36 19.30 2.08 -13.61
N ARG A 37 20.03 2.17 -12.47
CA ARG A 37 21.18 3.07 -12.28
C ARG A 37 22.51 2.44 -12.68
N GLY A 38 22.50 1.29 -13.39
CA GLY A 38 23.70 0.63 -13.92
C GLY A 38 24.46 -0.23 -12.92
N GLY A 39 23.88 -0.51 -11.73
CA GLY A 39 24.47 -1.45 -10.78
C GLY A 39 24.25 -2.91 -11.20
N ALA A 40 25.11 -3.80 -10.73
CA ALA A 40 24.96 -5.25 -10.89
C ALA A 40 24.23 -5.84 -9.68
N VAL A 41 23.23 -6.67 -9.93
CA VAL A 41 22.37 -7.26 -8.90
C VAL A 41 22.38 -8.79 -9.02
N SER A 42 22.67 -9.46 -7.92
CA SER A 42 22.33 -10.85 -7.69
C SER A 42 21.38 -10.97 -6.49
N GLY A 43 20.77 -12.12 -6.33
CA GLY A 43 19.95 -12.37 -5.15
C GLY A 43 19.31 -13.73 -5.13
N SER A 44 18.76 -14.05 -3.98
CA SER A 44 18.08 -15.30 -3.70
C SER A 44 16.73 -15.07 -3.06
N ASP A 45 15.83 -16.02 -3.23
CA ASP A 45 14.56 -16.06 -2.50
C ASP A 45 14.26 -17.52 -2.08
N ALA A 46 13.59 -17.69 -0.96
CA ALA A 46 13.21 -19.03 -0.48
C ALA A 46 12.23 -19.72 -1.41
N GLN A 47 11.38 -18.93 -2.10
CA GLN A 47 10.32 -19.41 -3.00
C GLN A 47 10.35 -18.69 -4.33
N ASP A 48 9.84 -19.34 -5.37
CA ASP A 48 9.58 -18.66 -6.64
C ASP A 48 8.42 -17.68 -6.49
N SER A 49 8.60 -16.47 -7.00
CA SER A 49 7.60 -15.40 -6.93
C SER A 49 7.45 -14.70 -8.26
N ARG A 50 6.33 -14.00 -8.45
CA ARG A 50 6.06 -13.23 -9.69
C ARG A 50 7.09 -12.14 -9.98
N ALA A 51 7.84 -11.69 -8.96
CA ALA A 51 8.87 -10.67 -9.12
C ALA A 51 10.15 -11.21 -9.79
N LEU A 52 10.50 -12.51 -9.57
CA LEU A 52 11.77 -13.08 -10.00
C LEU A 52 11.95 -13.10 -11.53
N PRO A 53 10.97 -13.53 -12.34
CA PRO A 53 11.09 -13.47 -13.80
C PRO A 53 11.34 -12.04 -14.32
N ALA A 54 10.65 -11.05 -13.75
CA ALA A 54 10.80 -9.66 -14.14
C ALA A 54 12.20 -9.10 -13.78
N LEU A 55 12.75 -9.47 -12.62
CA LEU A 55 14.10 -9.09 -12.21
C LEU A 55 15.17 -9.74 -13.11
N ARG A 56 14.98 -11.02 -13.47
CA ARG A 56 15.87 -11.71 -14.42
C ARG A 56 15.86 -11.02 -15.80
N ALA A 57 14.67 -10.62 -16.27
CA ALA A 57 14.54 -9.88 -17.54
C ALA A 57 15.25 -8.52 -17.51
N LEU A 58 15.37 -7.87 -16.33
CA LEU A 58 16.12 -6.65 -16.12
C LEU A 58 17.63 -6.88 -15.94
N GLY A 59 18.10 -8.13 -15.97
CA GLY A 59 19.52 -8.48 -15.87
C GLY A 59 19.99 -8.92 -14.48
N ALA A 60 19.12 -9.04 -13.49
CA ALA A 60 19.49 -9.60 -12.20
C ALA A 60 19.82 -11.10 -12.29
N LYS A 61 20.81 -11.55 -11.55
CA LYS A 61 21.12 -12.98 -11.37
C LYS A 61 20.38 -13.50 -10.16
N VAL A 62 19.27 -14.24 -10.37
CA VAL A 62 18.36 -14.64 -9.29
C VAL A 62 18.23 -16.15 -9.20
N THR A 63 18.40 -16.69 -7.98
CA THR A 63 18.27 -18.11 -7.62
C THR A 63 17.11 -18.30 -6.65
N VAL A 64 16.38 -19.42 -6.77
CA VAL A 64 15.47 -19.91 -5.75
C VAL A 64 16.26 -20.82 -4.81
N GLY A 65 16.11 -20.61 -3.51
CA GLY A 65 16.91 -21.25 -2.47
C GLY A 65 18.16 -20.45 -2.08
N HIS A 66 18.52 -20.53 -0.80
CA HIS A 66 19.66 -19.84 -0.21
C HIS A 66 20.88 -20.77 -0.19
N ALA A 67 22.01 -20.31 -0.73
CA ALA A 67 23.28 -21.05 -0.75
C ALA A 67 24.48 -20.09 -0.77
N ALA A 68 25.57 -20.44 -0.08
CA ALA A 68 26.80 -19.63 -0.04
C ALA A 68 27.34 -19.27 -1.44
N ALA A 69 27.23 -20.20 -2.40
CA ALA A 69 27.64 -20.01 -3.79
C ALA A 69 26.84 -18.94 -4.54
N ASN A 70 25.67 -18.51 -4.04
CA ASN A 70 24.90 -17.44 -4.67
C ASN A 70 25.65 -16.10 -4.64
N LEU A 71 26.59 -15.90 -3.73
CA LEU A 71 27.43 -14.70 -3.68
C LEU A 71 28.42 -14.59 -4.85
N ASP A 72 28.68 -15.69 -5.57
CA ASP A 72 29.65 -15.74 -6.68
C ASP A 72 28.99 -15.39 -8.05
N GLN A 73 27.68 -15.22 -8.11
CA GLN A 73 26.91 -15.06 -9.35
C GLN A 73 27.33 -13.85 -10.20
N LEU A 74 27.94 -12.84 -9.61
CA LEU A 74 28.41 -11.64 -10.30
C LEU A 74 29.88 -11.72 -10.72
N GLY A 75 30.56 -12.87 -10.50
CA GLY A 75 31.96 -13.09 -10.86
C GLY A 75 32.97 -12.35 -9.95
N ALA A 76 32.49 -11.63 -8.95
CA ALA A 76 33.29 -10.98 -7.91
C ALA A 76 32.39 -10.75 -6.68
N ASP A 77 33.01 -10.59 -5.51
CA ASP A 77 32.29 -10.36 -4.27
C ASP A 77 31.34 -9.16 -4.38
N PRO A 78 30.11 -9.25 -3.84
CA PRO A 78 29.22 -8.11 -3.71
C PRO A 78 29.85 -6.98 -2.90
N SER A 79 29.57 -5.73 -3.28
CA SER A 79 29.95 -4.56 -2.47
C SER A 79 29.14 -4.49 -1.16
N ALA A 80 27.95 -5.07 -1.16
CA ALA A 80 27.11 -5.25 0.02
C ALA A 80 26.10 -6.38 -0.18
N ILE A 81 25.72 -7.03 0.90
CA ILE A 81 24.53 -7.87 1.00
C ILE A 81 23.40 -7.04 1.58
N ILE A 82 22.25 -7.02 0.90
CA ILE A 82 21.05 -6.33 1.36
C ILE A 82 20.10 -7.38 1.95
N SER A 83 19.67 -7.16 3.20
CA SER A 83 18.78 -8.07 3.93
C SER A 83 17.69 -7.31 4.69
N THR A 84 16.76 -8.04 5.29
CA THR A 84 15.69 -7.49 6.14
C THR A 84 15.72 -8.17 7.51
N LYS A 85 15.08 -7.56 8.51
CA LYS A 85 14.89 -8.20 9.82
C LYS A 85 14.17 -9.55 9.69
N ALA A 86 13.22 -9.66 8.77
CA ALA A 86 12.50 -10.91 8.56
C ALA A 86 13.42 -12.07 8.21
N VAL A 87 14.43 -11.89 7.33
CA VAL A 87 15.41 -12.93 7.00
C VAL A 87 16.18 -13.36 8.24
N HIS A 88 16.67 -12.42 9.05
CA HIS A 88 17.41 -12.74 10.27
C HIS A 88 16.57 -13.46 11.33
N GLN A 89 15.26 -13.23 11.36
CA GLN A 89 14.33 -13.88 12.30
C GLN A 89 13.91 -15.27 11.84
N THR A 90 13.64 -15.45 10.54
CA THR A 90 13.15 -16.73 9.98
C THR A 90 14.26 -17.70 9.62
N ASP A 91 15.43 -17.19 9.27
CA ASP A 91 16.61 -17.98 8.89
C ASP A 91 17.90 -17.37 9.48
N PRO A 92 18.09 -17.48 10.81
CA PRO A 92 19.27 -16.92 11.50
C PRO A 92 20.60 -17.57 11.07
N TYR A 93 20.54 -18.74 10.45
CA TYR A 93 21.68 -19.48 9.92
C TYR A 93 21.76 -19.42 8.39
N ASN A 94 21.22 -18.40 7.78
CA ASN A 94 21.25 -18.24 6.33
C ASN A 94 22.68 -18.36 5.78
N PRO A 95 22.95 -19.31 4.85
CA PRO A 95 24.29 -19.61 4.37
C PRO A 95 24.96 -18.43 3.65
N GLU A 96 24.16 -17.52 3.06
CA GLU A 96 24.69 -16.33 2.38
C GLU A 96 25.15 -15.26 3.39
N LEU A 97 24.44 -15.11 4.53
CA LEU A 97 24.87 -14.22 5.62
C LEU A 97 26.14 -14.74 6.29
N ILE A 98 26.23 -16.06 6.55
CA ILE A 98 27.41 -16.71 7.15
C ILE A 98 28.62 -16.52 6.23
N GLU A 99 28.47 -16.84 4.95
CA GLU A 99 29.55 -16.73 3.97
C GLU A 99 29.95 -15.27 3.72
N GLY A 100 28.96 -14.35 3.67
CA GLY A 100 29.21 -12.92 3.59
C GLY A 100 30.06 -12.40 4.74
N ALA A 101 29.73 -12.80 5.96
CA ALA A 101 30.52 -12.46 7.14
C ALA A 101 31.96 -13.03 7.06
N ARG A 102 32.13 -14.30 6.59
CA ARG A 102 33.44 -14.93 6.39
C ARG A 102 34.31 -14.18 5.36
N ARG A 103 33.66 -13.61 4.29
CA ARG A 103 34.36 -12.83 3.25
C ARG A 103 34.54 -11.36 3.64
N GLY A 104 33.98 -10.90 4.77
CA GLY A 104 34.02 -9.50 5.18
C GLY A 104 33.14 -8.60 4.35
N ILE A 105 32.10 -9.15 3.69
CA ILE A 105 31.15 -8.38 2.89
C ILE A 105 30.16 -7.68 3.84
N PRO A 106 29.99 -6.35 3.75
CA PRO A 106 29.07 -5.64 4.62
C PRO A 106 27.60 -6.05 4.36
N VAL A 107 26.87 -6.32 5.45
CA VAL A 107 25.42 -6.55 5.41
C VAL A 107 24.72 -5.27 5.80
N ILE A 108 23.86 -4.76 4.93
CA ILE A 108 23.08 -3.54 5.14
C ILE A 108 21.59 -3.83 5.11
N HIS A 109 20.84 -3.14 5.94
CA HIS A 109 19.38 -3.28 5.95
C HIS A 109 18.77 -2.66 4.70
N ARG A 110 17.66 -3.21 4.19
CA ARG A 110 16.92 -2.71 3.03
C ARG A 110 16.65 -1.19 3.10
N SER A 111 16.27 -0.68 4.28
CA SER A 111 16.01 0.75 4.46
C SER A 111 17.28 1.61 4.32
N ALA A 112 18.43 1.11 4.76
CA ALA A 112 19.71 1.81 4.59
C ALA A 112 20.13 1.84 3.11
N ALA A 113 19.87 0.75 2.37
CA ALA A 113 20.08 0.73 0.93
C ALA A 113 19.18 1.74 0.20
N LEU A 114 17.88 1.81 0.58
CA LEU A 114 16.96 2.80 0.03
C LEU A 114 17.36 4.23 0.41
N ALA A 115 17.75 4.47 1.66
CA ALA A 115 18.27 5.78 2.09
C ALA A 115 19.49 6.22 1.26
N ALA A 116 20.41 5.30 0.97
CA ALA A 116 21.55 5.56 0.09
C ALA A 116 21.10 5.89 -1.35
N LEU A 117 20.10 5.20 -1.89
CA LEU A 117 19.52 5.49 -3.21
C LEU A 117 18.84 6.88 -3.29
N MET A 118 18.32 7.39 -2.15
CA MET A 118 17.69 8.70 -2.04
C MET A 118 18.69 9.86 -1.87
N THR A 119 19.97 9.55 -1.65
CA THR A 119 21.01 10.59 -1.46
C THR A 119 21.14 11.46 -2.70
N GLY A 120 21.11 12.77 -2.50
CA GLY A 120 21.22 13.78 -3.58
C GLY A 120 19.90 14.14 -4.25
N TYR A 121 18.79 13.45 -3.93
CA TYR A 121 17.45 13.84 -4.38
C TYR A 121 16.76 14.77 -3.38
N ARG A 122 15.75 15.51 -3.87
CA ARG A 122 14.68 16.04 -3.03
C ARG A 122 13.73 14.89 -2.71
N VAL A 123 13.53 14.62 -1.44
CA VAL A 123 12.85 13.40 -0.98
C VAL A 123 11.50 13.71 -0.35
N ALA A 124 10.44 13.07 -0.86
CA ALA A 124 9.15 12.99 -0.19
C ALA A 124 8.95 11.59 0.40
N CYS A 125 8.75 11.50 1.70
CA CYS A 125 8.42 10.26 2.39
C CYS A 125 7.00 10.31 2.93
N ILE A 126 6.22 9.28 2.64
CA ILE A 126 4.83 9.16 3.07
C ILE A 126 4.70 8.00 4.05
N THR A 127 4.24 8.30 5.27
CA THR A 127 4.05 7.34 6.35
C THR A 127 2.69 7.48 7.03
N GLY A 128 2.41 6.63 8.00
CA GLY A 128 1.18 6.57 8.78
C GLY A 128 0.55 5.18 8.79
N THR A 129 -0.32 4.90 9.71
CA THR A 129 -0.93 3.57 9.91
C THR A 129 -1.69 3.11 8.67
N ALA A 130 -2.44 4.02 8.00
CA ALA A 130 -3.22 3.74 6.79
C ALA A 130 -3.02 4.83 5.73
N GLY A 131 -3.29 4.52 4.43
CA GLY A 131 -3.23 5.49 3.34
C GLY A 131 -1.86 5.70 2.71
N LYS A 132 -0.76 5.17 3.29
CA LYS A 132 0.62 5.30 2.76
C LYS A 132 0.71 5.03 1.27
N THR A 133 0.39 3.83 0.86
CA THR A 133 0.52 3.36 -0.53
C THR A 133 -0.28 4.23 -1.49
N SER A 134 -1.54 4.51 -1.16
CA SER A 134 -2.42 5.33 -2.01
C SER A 134 -1.90 6.77 -2.15
N THR A 135 -1.48 7.40 -1.05
CA THR A 135 -0.95 8.77 -1.06
C THR A 135 0.39 8.85 -1.81
N THR A 136 1.31 7.89 -1.57
CA THR A 136 2.59 7.81 -2.30
C THR A 136 2.37 7.66 -3.79
N SER A 137 1.41 6.80 -4.18
CA SER A 137 1.06 6.55 -5.57
C SER A 137 0.40 7.76 -6.23
N MET A 138 -0.54 8.41 -5.55
CA MET A 138 -1.18 9.64 -6.03
C MET A 138 -0.16 10.75 -6.24
N LEU A 139 0.76 10.97 -5.29
CA LEU A 139 1.84 11.94 -5.44
C LEU A 139 2.73 11.62 -6.63
N THR A 140 3.14 10.35 -6.75
CA THR A 140 4.00 9.89 -7.86
C THR A 140 3.34 10.18 -9.21
N VAL A 141 2.08 9.76 -9.41
CA VAL A 141 1.36 9.96 -10.68
C VAL A 141 1.13 11.45 -10.96
N ALA A 142 0.81 12.25 -9.92
CA ALA A 142 0.63 13.69 -10.07
C ALA A 142 1.94 14.39 -10.50
N LEU A 143 3.08 14.01 -9.93
CA LEU A 143 4.40 14.52 -10.31
C LEU A 143 4.78 14.10 -11.74
N GLN A 144 4.53 12.84 -12.12
CA GLN A 144 4.73 12.36 -13.49
C GLN A 144 3.90 13.18 -14.50
N HIS A 145 2.64 13.46 -14.17
CA HIS A 145 1.77 14.30 -15.00
C HIS A 145 2.32 15.74 -15.15
N CYS A 146 2.99 16.27 -14.14
CA CYS A 146 3.69 17.55 -14.18
C CYS A 146 5.02 17.50 -14.98
N GLY A 147 5.40 16.36 -15.53
CA GLY A 147 6.64 16.17 -16.28
C GLY A 147 7.91 16.06 -15.41
N THR A 148 7.75 15.81 -14.10
CA THR A 148 8.87 15.74 -13.16
C THR A 148 9.70 14.46 -13.31
N ASP A 149 9.12 13.35 -13.79
CA ASP A 149 9.71 12.01 -13.87
C ASP A 149 10.46 11.61 -12.57
N PRO A 150 9.74 11.48 -11.43
CA PRO A 150 10.37 11.16 -10.15
C PRO A 150 10.86 9.71 -10.10
N SER A 151 11.97 9.47 -9.39
CA SER A 151 12.27 8.13 -8.90
C SER A 151 11.29 7.80 -7.77
N PHE A 152 10.86 6.54 -7.66
CA PHE A 152 9.94 6.16 -6.58
C PHE A 152 10.09 4.71 -6.12
N LEU A 153 9.69 4.47 -4.87
CA LEU A 153 9.46 3.14 -4.30
C LEU A 153 8.20 3.15 -3.45
N ILE A 154 7.20 2.36 -3.88
CA ILE A 154 5.86 2.26 -3.33
C ILE A 154 5.65 0.84 -2.82
N GLY A 155 4.87 0.65 -1.77
CA GLY A 155 4.53 -0.67 -1.20
C GLY A 155 3.56 -1.52 -2.04
N GLY A 156 3.17 -1.06 -3.23
CA GLY A 156 2.31 -1.76 -4.17
C GLY A 156 2.57 -1.33 -5.60
N ASP A 157 2.09 -2.11 -6.58
CA ASP A 157 2.27 -1.81 -8.00
C ASP A 157 1.22 -0.82 -8.50
N LEU A 158 1.65 0.24 -9.17
CA LEU A 158 0.76 1.14 -9.91
C LEU A 158 0.04 0.33 -11.00
N THR A 159 -1.28 0.49 -11.11
CA THR A 159 -2.06 -0.23 -12.12
C THR A 159 -1.60 0.10 -13.55
N ALA A 160 -1.25 1.35 -13.82
CA ALA A 160 -0.84 1.82 -15.14
C ALA A 160 0.51 1.27 -15.59
N SER A 161 1.52 1.18 -14.71
CA SER A 161 2.88 0.71 -15.06
C SER A 161 3.14 -0.73 -14.68
N GLY A 162 2.31 -1.33 -13.80
CA GLY A 162 2.53 -2.65 -13.24
C GLY A 162 3.77 -2.76 -12.35
N SER A 163 4.29 -1.63 -11.85
CA SER A 163 5.49 -1.59 -11.01
C SER A 163 5.32 -0.65 -9.81
N GLY A 164 5.85 -1.06 -8.67
CA GLY A 164 5.95 -0.23 -7.45
C GLY A 164 7.28 0.50 -7.33
N ALA A 165 8.18 0.39 -8.33
CA ALA A 165 9.48 1.05 -8.28
C ALA A 165 9.93 1.51 -9.67
N HIS A 166 10.54 2.69 -9.71
CA HIS A 166 11.07 3.32 -10.92
C HIS A 166 12.27 4.21 -10.59
N HIS A 167 13.24 4.25 -11.50
CA HIS A 167 14.28 5.25 -11.49
C HIS A 167 13.96 6.27 -12.59
N GLY A 168 13.54 7.46 -12.17
CA GLY A 168 13.24 8.57 -13.05
C GLY A 168 14.48 9.42 -13.35
N SER A 169 14.36 10.25 -14.38
CA SER A 169 15.40 11.21 -14.79
C SER A 169 15.38 12.52 -13.97
N GLY A 170 14.35 12.74 -13.16
CA GLY A 170 14.15 13.94 -12.37
C GLY A 170 14.92 13.94 -11.04
N GLU A 171 14.89 15.09 -10.36
CA GLU A 171 15.59 15.35 -9.09
C GLU A 171 14.76 14.96 -7.84
N VAL A 172 13.56 14.39 -8.01
CA VAL A 172 12.64 14.03 -6.93
C VAL A 172 12.65 12.53 -6.71
N PHE A 173 12.67 12.13 -5.44
CA PHE A 173 12.43 10.76 -5.02
C PHE A 173 11.21 10.69 -4.11
N VAL A 174 10.24 9.84 -4.46
CA VAL A 174 9.03 9.59 -3.67
C VAL A 174 9.12 8.21 -3.05
N ALA A 175 9.06 8.10 -1.73
CA ALA A 175 9.17 6.83 -1.03
C ALA A 175 8.01 6.60 -0.05
N GLU A 176 7.44 5.41 -0.08
CA GLU A 176 6.63 4.92 1.02
C GLU A 176 7.54 4.60 2.20
N ALA A 177 7.27 5.20 3.36
CA ALA A 177 8.07 5.07 4.57
C ALA A 177 7.31 4.22 5.59
N ASP A 178 7.72 2.95 5.69
CA ASP A 178 7.05 1.94 6.52
C ASP A 178 7.47 2.06 7.98
N GLU A 179 6.51 2.36 8.84
CA GLU A 179 6.70 2.50 10.28
C GLU A 179 6.70 1.17 11.03
N SER A 180 6.25 0.09 10.39
CA SER A 180 5.93 -1.19 11.04
C SER A 180 7.10 -1.82 11.82
N ASP A 181 8.33 -1.61 11.36
CA ASP A 181 9.56 -2.15 11.96
C ASP A 181 10.58 -1.06 12.34
N GLY A 182 10.16 0.21 12.30
CA GLY A 182 11.02 1.37 12.56
C GLY A 182 12.02 1.67 11.44
N SER A 183 11.96 0.96 10.32
CA SER A 183 12.91 1.12 9.20
C SER A 183 12.85 2.49 8.54
N PHE A 184 11.72 3.20 8.63
CA PHE A 184 11.53 4.56 8.11
C PHE A 184 12.46 5.60 8.77
N LEU A 185 12.99 5.33 9.96
CA LEU A 185 13.96 6.19 10.65
C LEU A 185 15.33 6.28 9.94
N ALA A 186 15.58 5.41 8.95
CA ALA A 186 16.76 5.52 8.11
C ALA A 186 16.68 6.68 7.10
N TYR A 187 15.48 7.21 6.83
CA TYR A 187 15.26 8.24 5.81
C TYR A 187 15.43 9.65 6.37
N SER A 188 15.80 10.59 5.49
CA SER A 188 15.90 12.02 5.81
C SER A 188 15.20 12.81 4.72
N PRO A 189 13.87 13.01 4.84
CA PRO A 189 13.07 13.67 3.80
C PRO A 189 13.15 15.20 3.85
N ASP A 190 12.85 15.82 2.71
CA ASP A 190 12.53 17.26 2.60
C ASP A 190 11.04 17.50 2.89
N VAL A 191 10.19 16.52 2.52
CA VAL A 191 8.76 16.50 2.79
C VAL A 191 8.38 15.20 3.45
N ALA A 192 7.88 15.26 4.69
CA ALA A 192 7.29 14.13 5.40
C ALA A 192 5.78 14.27 5.40
N VAL A 193 5.07 13.26 4.93
CA VAL A 193 3.60 13.17 5.03
C VAL A 193 3.25 12.14 6.08
N VAL A 194 2.44 12.52 7.07
CA VAL A 194 1.85 11.60 8.06
C VAL A 194 0.33 11.59 7.90
N THR A 195 -0.19 10.49 7.42
CA THR A 195 -1.63 10.36 7.10
C THR A 195 -2.48 10.17 8.34
N ASN A 196 -2.05 9.32 9.25
CA ASN A 196 -2.65 9.06 10.57
C ASN A 196 -1.66 8.34 11.47
N VAL A 197 -1.92 8.37 12.78
CA VAL A 197 -1.15 7.65 13.81
C VAL A 197 -2.14 6.95 14.73
N GLU A 198 -2.41 5.68 14.47
CA GLU A 198 -3.27 4.81 15.25
C GLU A 198 -2.46 3.60 15.73
N ALA A 199 -2.83 2.99 16.84
CA ALA A 199 -2.14 1.82 17.38
C ALA A 199 -2.11 0.66 16.35
N ASP A 200 -0.92 0.31 15.87
CA ASP A 200 -0.66 -0.85 15.02
C ASP A 200 0.78 -1.34 15.32
N HIS A 201 1.13 -2.53 14.86
CA HIS A 201 2.48 -3.10 14.96
C HIS A 201 3.07 -3.11 16.38
N LEU A 202 2.21 -3.38 17.40
CA LEU A 202 2.64 -3.46 18.81
C LEU A 202 3.52 -4.70 19.07
N ASP A 203 3.49 -5.69 18.19
CA ASP A 203 4.42 -6.82 18.17
C ASP A 203 5.89 -6.37 18.00
N HIS A 204 6.11 -5.25 17.31
CA HIS A 204 7.44 -4.66 17.14
C HIS A 204 7.73 -3.54 18.15
N HIS A 205 6.79 -2.60 18.31
CA HIS A 205 6.99 -1.39 19.12
C HIS A 205 6.76 -1.61 20.62
N GLY A 206 6.07 -2.68 21.00
CA GLY A 206 5.76 -3.04 22.38
C GLY A 206 4.58 -2.26 22.97
N THR A 207 4.58 -0.92 22.88
CA THR A 207 3.50 -0.07 23.42
C THR A 207 3.03 0.98 22.41
N VAL A 208 1.84 1.53 22.64
CA VAL A 208 1.26 2.63 21.84
C VAL A 208 2.13 3.88 21.93
N GLU A 209 2.69 4.15 23.11
CA GLU A 209 3.56 5.30 23.35
C GLU A 209 4.85 5.18 22.55
N ALA A 210 5.50 4.00 22.52
CA ALA A 210 6.70 3.73 21.74
C ALA A 210 6.41 3.82 20.23
N TYR A 211 5.29 3.29 19.76
CA TYR A 211 4.83 3.45 18.40
C TYR A 211 4.67 4.92 18.01
N THR A 212 3.96 5.71 18.84
CA THR A 212 3.74 7.15 18.63
C THR A 212 5.06 7.91 18.64
N ALA A 213 5.97 7.63 19.60
CA ALA A 213 7.28 8.26 19.69
C ALA A 213 8.16 7.99 18.45
N SER A 214 7.95 6.89 17.74
CA SER A 214 8.68 6.61 16.50
C SER A 214 8.37 7.65 15.40
N PHE A 215 7.16 8.19 15.35
CA PHE A 215 6.80 9.27 14.43
C PHE A 215 7.44 10.61 14.83
N ASP A 216 7.58 10.92 16.12
CA ASP A 216 8.35 12.09 16.58
C ASP A 216 9.82 11.96 16.14
N ALA A 217 10.40 10.77 16.30
CA ALA A 217 11.76 10.47 15.83
C ALA A 217 11.89 10.57 14.31
N PHE A 218 10.87 10.18 13.55
CA PHE A 218 10.86 10.33 12.09
C PHE A 218 10.78 11.81 11.67
N VAL A 219 9.94 12.62 12.31
CA VAL A 219 9.84 14.06 12.04
C VAL A 219 11.17 14.76 12.35
N ALA A 220 11.89 14.33 13.37
CA ALA A 220 13.24 14.84 13.67
C ALA A 220 14.28 14.50 12.58
N ARG A 221 13.98 13.59 11.66
CA ARG A 221 14.81 13.28 10.47
C ARG A 221 14.60 14.24 9.30
N LEU A 222 13.63 15.14 9.35
CA LEU A 222 13.44 16.16 8.31
C LEU A 222 14.74 16.94 8.09
N ARG A 223 15.08 17.16 6.84
CA ARG A 223 16.23 18.01 6.47
C ARG A 223 15.98 19.47 6.90
N PRO A 224 17.03 20.26 7.08
CA PRO A 224 16.89 21.69 7.37
C PRO A 224 15.97 22.38 6.34
N GLY A 225 14.93 23.09 6.82
CA GLY A 225 13.90 23.70 5.97
C GLY A 225 12.83 22.75 5.45
N GLY A 226 12.89 21.47 5.83
CA GLY A 226 11.87 20.49 5.47
C GLY A 226 10.50 20.78 6.11
N VAL A 227 9.47 20.07 5.63
CA VAL A 227 8.08 20.28 6.04
C VAL A 227 7.40 18.97 6.43
N LEU A 228 6.65 19.03 7.52
CA LEU A 228 5.68 18.00 7.89
C LEU A 228 4.31 18.35 7.30
N ILE A 229 3.69 17.41 6.60
CA ILE A 229 2.29 17.49 6.14
C ILE A 229 1.49 16.49 6.97
N ALA A 230 0.48 16.94 7.71
CA ALA A 230 -0.22 16.16 8.71
C ALA A 230 -1.74 16.26 8.55
N ASN A 231 -2.44 15.14 8.76
CA ASN A 231 -3.90 15.11 8.85
C ASN A 231 -4.36 15.67 10.20
N ALA A 232 -5.03 16.82 10.16
CA ALA A 232 -5.52 17.50 11.37
C ALA A 232 -6.77 16.83 11.99
N ASP A 233 -7.47 16.00 11.24
CA ASP A 233 -8.66 15.30 11.74
C ASP A 233 -8.32 14.00 12.47
N ASP A 234 -7.12 13.44 12.25
CA ASP A 234 -6.62 12.30 12.98
C ASP A 234 -5.97 12.76 14.30
N PRO A 235 -6.42 12.27 15.45
CA PRO A 235 -5.91 12.74 16.75
C PRO A 235 -4.40 12.56 16.92
N GLY A 236 -3.86 11.41 16.46
CA GLY A 236 -2.44 11.10 16.59
C GLY A 236 -1.57 11.95 15.68
N SER A 237 -1.94 12.11 14.41
CA SER A 237 -1.26 12.96 13.45
C SER A 237 -1.37 14.44 13.80
N GLY A 238 -2.55 14.89 14.29
CA GLY A 238 -2.76 16.25 14.77
C GLY A 238 -1.86 16.59 15.97
N ALA A 239 -1.81 15.71 16.97
CA ALA A 239 -0.93 15.89 18.14
C ALA A 239 0.56 15.88 17.74
N LEU A 240 0.97 15.02 16.79
CA LEU A 240 2.33 15.04 16.23
C LEU A 240 2.64 16.38 15.56
N ALA A 241 1.70 16.92 14.77
CA ALA A 241 1.83 18.22 14.11
C ALA A 241 2.00 19.37 15.11
N ASP A 242 1.29 19.34 16.24
CA ASP A 242 1.38 20.36 17.29
C ASP A 242 2.75 20.31 17.99
N ARG A 243 3.24 19.10 18.31
CA ARG A 243 4.60 18.93 18.89
C ARG A 243 5.68 19.37 17.91
N ALA A 244 5.57 19.01 16.65
CA ALA A 244 6.50 19.41 15.60
C ALA A 244 6.55 20.93 15.41
N ALA A 245 5.40 21.61 15.37
CA ALA A 245 5.31 23.05 15.28
C ALA A 245 5.95 23.74 16.50
N THR A 246 5.70 23.23 17.71
CA THR A 246 6.32 23.73 18.94
C THR A 246 7.84 23.58 18.92
N ALA A 247 8.36 22.51 18.28
CA ALA A 247 9.78 22.29 18.06
C ALA A 247 10.39 23.11 16.90
N GLY A 248 9.59 23.99 16.25
CA GLY A 248 10.05 24.86 15.16
C GLY A 248 10.07 24.21 13.78
N VAL A 249 9.49 23.01 13.62
CA VAL A 249 9.32 22.38 12.31
C VAL A 249 8.21 23.09 11.53
N ARG A 250 8.45 23.36 10.26
CA ARG A 250 7.41 23.87 9.36
C ARG A 250 6.33 22.79 9.16
N VAL A 251 5.08 23.11 9.48
CA VAL A 251 3.96 22.16 9.40
C VAL A 251 2.89 22.67 8.45
N ARG A 252 2.40 21.82 7.58
CA ARG A 252 1.18 22.02 6.79
C ARG A 252 0.12 21.02 7.22
N ARG A 253 -1.11 21.50 7.37
CA ARG A 253 -2.23 20.69 7.85
C ARG A 253 -3.30 20.57 6.78
N TYR A 254 -3.89 19.37 6.68
CA TYR A 254 -5.07 19.14 5.87
C TYR A 254 -6.15 18.40 6.69
N GLY A 255 -7.41 18.57 6.31
CA GLY A 255 -8.51 17.90 6.97
C GLY A 255 -9.86 18.53 6.65
N ARG A 256 -10.88 18.15 7.38
CA ARG A 256 -12.26 18.68 7.26
C ARG A 256 -12.57 19.68 8.37
N ARG A 257 -11.94 19.52 9.54
CA ARG A 257 -12.14 20.44 10.67
C ARG A 257 -11.42 21.73 10.42
N ALA A 258 -12.17 22.83 10.41
CA ALA A 258 -11.64 24.18 10.37
C ALA A 258 -10.93 24.50 11.70
N THR A 259 -9.72 23.97 11.90
CA THR A 259 -8.79 24.60 12.82
C THR A 259 -8.27 25.85 12.11
N ALA A 260 -8.02 26.93 12.84
CA ALA A 260 -7.60 28.21 12.30
C ALA A 260 -6.29 28.19 11.46
N VAL A 261 -5.77 27.02 11.13
CA VAL A 261 -4.44 26.78 10.54
C VAL A 261 -4.44 25.66 9.48
N ALA A 262 -5.59 25.28 8.90
CA ALA A 262 -5.58 24.27 7.83
C ALA A 262 -5.13 24.89 6.50
N ASP A 263 -4.06 24.34 5.90
CA ASP A 263 -3.55 24.75 4.59
C ASP A 263 -4.40 24.22 3.44
N ALA A 264 -5.04 23.04 3.65
CA ALA A 264 -5.98 22.44 2.72
C ALA A 264 -7.19 21.90 3.48
N LEU A 265 -8.36 22.50 3.27
CA LEU A 265 -9.60 22.15 3.96
C LEU A 265 -10.54 21.41 3.03
N LEU A 266 -10.98 20.20 3.39
CA LEU A 266 -12.02 19.46 2.73
C LEU A 266 -13.39 20.01 3.15
N LEU A 267 -14.01 20.81 2.28
CA LEU A 267 -15.30 21.44 2.56
C LEU A 267 -16.47 20.48 2.33
N ALA A 268 -16.41 19.71 1.24
CA ALA A 268 -17.41 18.69 0.90
C ALA A 268 -16.78 17.57 0.09
N TYR A 269 -17.38 16.39 0.17
CA TYR A 269 -17.09 15.26 -0.69
C TYR A 269 -18.41 14.75 -1.26
N THR A 270 -18.48 14.61 -2.58
CA THR A 270 -19.66 14.09 -3.29
C THR A 270 -19.24 12.84 -4.04
N PRO A 271 -19.84 11.67 -3.75
CA PRO A 271 -19.67 10.47 -4.57
C PRO A 271 -20.13 10.70 -6.01
N ASP A 272 -19.38 10.11 -6.97
CA ASP A 272 -19.71 10.14 -8.39
C ASP A 272 -19.37 8.78 -9.02
N GLY A 273 -20.28 7.82 -8.90
CA GLY A 273 -20.08 6.44 -9.33
C GLY A 273 -18.88 5.78 -8.64
N ASP A 274 -17.88 5.38 -9.42
CA ASP A 274 -16.62 4.79 -8.95
C ASP A 274 -15.54 5.83 -8.63
N ARG A 275 -15.91 7.11 -8.59
CA ARG A 275 -15.08 8.28 -8.33
C ARG A 275 -15.70 9.18 -7.27
N GLY A 276 -15.09 10.32 -7.03
CA GLY A 276 -15.66 11.35 -6.18
C GLY A 276 -15.18 12.74 -6.57
N VAL A 277 -15.89 13.76 -6.10
CA VAL A 277 -15.53 15.17 -6.24
C VAL A 277 -15.39 15.78 -4.86
N ALA A 278 -14.20 16.24 -4.52
CA ALA A 278 -13.93 16.97 -3.29
C ALA A 278 -13.96 18.48 -3.58
N THR A 279 -14.77 19.22 -2.83
CA THR A 279 -14.67 20.69 -2.78
C THR A 279 -13.64 21.02 -1.69
N VAL A 280 -12.59 21.73 -2.04
CA VAL A 280 -11.49 22.05 -1.13
C VAL A 280 -11.24 23.55 -1.11
N ALA A 281 -10.77 24.06 0.06
CA ALA A 281 -10.16 25.38 0.18
C ALA A 281 -8.67 25.19 0.40
N LEU A 282 -7.86 25.77 -0.47
CA LEU A 282 -6.38 25.73 -0.38
C LEU A 282 -5.89 27.12 0.02
N THR A 283 -5.16 27.21 1.11
CA THR A 283 -4.55 28.47 1.57
C THR A 283 -3.25 28.72 0.82
N GLY A 284 -3.20 29.82 0.08
CA GLY A 284 -2.02 30.27 -0.63
C GLY A 284 -0.95 30.85 0.30
N PRO A 285 0.26 31.18 -0.22
CA PRO A 285 1.35 31.78 0.54
C PRO A 285 1.00 33.16 1.13
N ASP A 286 0.04 33.86 0.55
CA ASP A 286 -0.48 35.15 0.98
C ASP A 286 -1.57 35.04 2.07
N GLY A 287 -1.87 33.82 2.53
CA GLY A 287 -2.91 33.53 3.50
C GLY A 287 -4.34 33.51 2.91
N THR A 288 -4.50 33.75 1.60
CA THR A 288 -5.81 33.71 0.95
C THR A 288 -6.24 32.28 0.67
N ALA A 289 -7.48 31.93 1.05
CA ALA A 289 -8.05 30.63 0.76
C ALA A 289 -8.75 30.63 -0.61
N HIS A 290 -8.31 29.77 -1.49
CA HIS A 290 -8.92 29.56 -2.82
C HIS A 290 -9.75 28.28 -2.84
N ARG A 291 -11.03 28.42 -3.18
CA ARG A 291 -11.94 27.27 -3.32
C ARG A 291 -11.80 26.65 -4.70
N MET A 292 -11.71 25.33 -4.75
CA MET A 292 -11.57 24.57 -5.98
C MET A 292 -12.21 23.18 -5.90
N GLN A 293 -12.34 22.53 -7.04
CA GLN A 293 -12.75 21.13 -7.16
C GLN A 293 -11.52 20.24 -7.34
N LEU A 294 -11.44 19.15 -6.59
CA LEU A 294 -10.46 18.11 -6.71
C LEU A 294 -11.20 16.83 -7.13
N GLN A 295 -10.92 16.33 -8.34
CA GLN A 295 -11.42 15.04 -8.79
C GLN A 295 -10.68 13.93 -8.06
N VAL A 296 -11.43 13.02 -7.43
CA VAL A 296 -10.91 11.88 -6.68
C VAL A 296 -11.18 10.63 -7.50
N ALA A 297 -10.13 10.06 -8.06
CA ALA A 297 -10.23 9.00 -9.07
C ALA A 297 -10.73 7.65 -8.54
N LEU A 298 -10.76 7.45 -7.24
CA LEU A 298 -11.23 6.23 -6.57
C LEU A 298 -12.32 6.58 -5.55
N PRO A 299 -13.26 5.66 -5.27
CA PRO A 299 -14.36 5.92 -4.36
C PRO A 299 -13.89 6.01 -2.90
N GLY A 300 -14.57 6.83 -2.13
CA GLY A 300 -14.35 6.97 -0.69
C GLY A 300 -13.78 8.33 -0.29
N GLU A 301 -14.38 8.93 0.73
CA GLU A 301 -13.91 10.21 1.28
C GLU A 301 -12.45 10.12 1.76
N HIS A 302 -12.02 8.96 2.27
CA HIS A 302 -10.62 8.74 2.65
C HIS A 302 -9.64 8.90 1.48
N MET A 303 -10.08 8.66 0.24
CA MET A 303 -9.26 8.93 -0.95
C MET A 303 -9.12 10.44 -1.22
N ALA A 304 -10.11 11.25 -0.83
CA ALA A 304 -9.98 12.72 -0.88
C ALA A 304 -8.92 13.20 0.13
N TYR A 305 -8.84 12.63 1.32
CA TYR A 305 -7.77 12.93 2.29
C TYR A 305 -6.39 12.56 1.73
N ASN A 306 -6.26 11.37 1.14
CA ASN A 306 -5.01 10.95 0.49
C ASN A 306 -4.61 11.91 -0.65
N ALA A 307 -5.58 12.33 -1.46
CA ALA A 307 -5.36 13.27 -2.55
C ALA A 307 -4.97 14.68 -2.06
N LEU A 308 -5.53 15.17 -0.93
CA LEU A 308 -5.13 16.43 -0.32
C LEU A 308 -3.68 16.36 0.20
N ALA A 309 -3.30 15.28 0.85
CA ALA A 309 -1.93 15.05 1.30
C ALA A 309 -0.95 15.04 0.12
N ALA A 310 -1.29 14.32 -0.94
CA ALA A 310 -0.49 14.25 -2.17
C ALA A 310 -0.40 15.62 -2.87
N LEU A 311 -1.50 16.38 -2.91
CA LEU A 311 -1.54 17.74 -3.46
C LEU A 311 -0.57 18.68 -2.72
N LEU A 312 -0.66 18.72 -1.39
CA LEU A 312 0.24 19.53 -0.57
C LEU A 312 1.71 19.12 -0.76
N ALA A 313 1.99 17.81 -0.78
CA ALA A 313 3.34 17.30 -1.01
C ALA A 313 3.86 17.67 -2.41
N GLY A 314 3.02 17.60 -3.44
CA GLY A 314 3.39 17.99 -4.80
C GLY A 314 3.69 19.49 -4.93
N LEU A 315 2.92 20.35 -4.23
CA LEU A 315 3.20 21.78 -4.14
C LEU A 315 4.53 22.05 -3.45
N GLU A 316 4.82 21.36 -2.36
CA GLU A 316 6.10 21.44 -1.66
C GLU A 316 7.26 20.92 -2.52
N MET A 317 7.02 20.01 -3.44
CA MET A 317 8.01 19.56 -4.44
C MET A 317 8.15 20.55 -5.60
N GLY A 318 7.43 21.68 -5.60
CA GLY A 318 7.56 22.75 -6.58
C GLY A 318 6.74 22.54 -7.88
N SER A 319 5.81 21.58 -7.88
CA SER A 319 4.94 21.34 -9.03
C SER A 319 3.76 22.32 -9.10
N SER A 320 3.26 22.57 -10.30
CA SER A 320 2.15 23.50 -10.51
C SER A 320 0.82 22.92 -10.03
N LEU A 321 0.00 23.77 -9.39
CA LEU A 321 -1.33 23.38 -8.92
C LEU A 321 -2.22 22.77 -10.03
N PRO A 322 -2.34 23.37 -11.23
CA PRO A 322 -3.16 22.78 -12.30
C PRO A 322 -2.66 21.40 -12.74
N GLY A 323 -1.32 21.21 -12.84
CA GLY A 323 -0.75 19.92 -13.22
C GLY A 323 -1.01 18.85 -12.16
N LEU A 324 -0.88 19.19 -10.88
CA LEU A 324 -1.17 18.27 -9.78
C LEU A 324 -2.63 17.85 -9.76
N LEU A 325 -3.58 18.80 -9.91
CA LEU A 325 -5.01 18.49 -9.96
C LEU A 325 -5.35 17.55 -11.13
N ALA A 326 -4.80 17.81 -12.33
CA ALA A 326 -5.00 16.96 -13.49
C ALA A 326 -4.39 15.56 -13.30
N GLY A 327 -3.20 15.47 -12.71
CA GLY A 327 -2.55 14.20 -12.41
C GLY A 327 -3.31 13.37 -11.37
N LEU A 328 -3.84 13.99 -10.32
CA LEU A 328 -4.68 13.34 -9.31
C LEU A 328 -6.00 12.83 -9.92
N ALA A 329 -6.63 13.61 -10.81
CA ALA A 329 -7.81 13.18 -11.54
C ALA A 329 -7.57 11.99 -12.47
N GLY A 330 -6.34 11.86 -13.00
CA GLY A 330 -5.90 10.76 -13.86
C GLY A 330 -5.35 9.54 -13.11
N PHE A 331 -5.40 9.52 -11.78
CA PHE A 331 -4.86 8.41 -10.99
C PHE A 331 -5.57 7.09 -11.28
N GLY A 332 -4.86 6.10 -11.79
CA GLY A 332 -5.41 4.80 -12.21
C GLY A 332 -5.50 3.73 -11.11
N GLY A 333 -5.14 4.09 -9.86
CA GLY A 333 -5.15 3.14 -8.74
C GLY A 333 -3.85 2.35 -8.56
N VAL A 334 -3.86 1.52 -7.53
CA VAL A 334 -2.78 0.59 -7.16
C VAL A 334 -3.38 -0.80 -7.04
N ARG A 335 -2.65 -1.82 -7.45
CA ARG A 335 -3.08 -3.19 -7.27
C ARG A 335 -3.40 -3.48 -5.81
N ARG A 336 -4.47 -4.23 -5.60
CA ARG A 336 -4.98 -4.57 -4.27
C ARG A 336 -5.38 -3.36 -3.40
N ARG A 337 -5.73 -2.21 -3.99
CA ARG A 337 -6.30 -1.04 -3.32
C ARG A 337 -7.59 -0.66 -4.00
N PHE A 338 -8.68 -1.30 -3.58
CA PHE A 338 -9.99 -1.24 -4.24
C PHE A 338 -9.87 -1.48 -5.76
N GLU A 339 -9.05 -2.49 -6.11
CA GLU A 339 -8.74 -2.84 -7.49
C GLU A 339 -9.94 -3.54 -8.14
N PHE A 340 -10.44 -3.01 -9.24
CA PHE A 340 -11.47 -3.69 -10.03
C PHE A 340 -10.87 -4.93 -10.71
N LYS A 341 -11.40 -6.11 -10.40
CA LYS A 341 -10.93 -7.39 -10.95
C LYS A 341 -11.72 -7.83 -12.17
N GLY A 342 -12.97 -7.41 -12.28
CA GLY A 342 -13.85 -7.76 -13.39
C GLY A 342 -15.32 -7.77 -13.03
N ARG A 343 -16.13 -8.20 -14.02
CA ARG A 343 -17.58 -8.33 -13.90
C ARG A 343 -18.06 -9.62 -14.56
N ALA A 344 -18.88 -10.40 -13.87
CA ALA A 344 -19.54 -11.58 -14.41
C ALA A 344 -20.96 -11.70 -13.85
N ALA A 345 -21.93 -12.19 -14.63
CA ALA A 345 -23.33 -12.37 -14.22
C ALA A 345 -23.96 -11.11 -13.57
N GLY A 346 -23.57 -9.91 -13.99
CA GLY A 346 -24.03 -8.67 -13.39
C GLY A 346 -23.36 -8.30 -12.05
N VAL A 347 -22.48 -9.12 -11.50
CA VAL A 347 -21.72 -8.90 -10.25
C VAL A 347 -20.40 -8.24 -10.58
N ARG A 348 -20.04 -7.19 -9.82
CA ARG A 348 -18.75 -6.51 -9.90
C ARG A 348 -17.84 -7.00 -8.78
N VAL A 349 -16.59 -7.35 -9.10
CA VAL A 349 -15.61 -7.90 -8.15
C VAL A 349 -14.44 -6.94 -8.00
N TYR A 350 -14.12 -6.61 -6.75
CA TYR A 350 -12.99 -5.76 -6.36
C TYR A 350 -12.08 -6.51 -5.39
N ASP A 351 -10.82 -6.08 -5.30
CA ASP A 351 -9.82 -6.64 -4.37
C ASP A 351 -9.19 -5.52 -3.54
N ASP A 352 -9.06 -5.72 -2.22
CA ASP A 352 -8.44 -4.77 -1.31
C ASP A 352 -7.50 -5.44 -0.31
N TYR A 353 -6.37 -4.82 -0.05
CA TYR A 353 -5.35 -5.30 0.89
C TYR A 353 -5.67 -5.01 2.36
N ALA A 354 -6.82 -4.40 2.66
CA ALA A 354 -7.20 -4.05 4.02
C ALA A 354 -7.21 -5.26 4.95
N HIS A 355 -6.47 -5.17 6.05
CA HIS A 355 -6.26 -6.24 7.02
C HIS A 355 -6.18 -5.71 8.47
N HIS A 356 -6.59 -4.47 8.69
CA HIS A 356 -6.77 -3.83 10.00
C HIS A 356 -8.20 -3.26 10.06
N PRO A 357 -8.89 -3.26 11.22
CA PRO A 357 -10.29 -2.83 11.29
C PRO A 357 -10.58 -1.46 10.67
N THR A 358 -9.77 -0.46 10.97
CA THR A 358 -9.89 0.90 10.41
C THR A 358 -9.79 0.89 8.88
N LYS A 359 -8.84 0.11 8.32
CA LYS A 359 -8.64 -0.03 6.86
C LYS A 359 -9.83 -0.75 6.22
N VAL A 360 -10.34 -1.82 6.85
CA VAL A 360 -11.51 -2.57 6.42
C VAL A 360 -12.74 -1.67 6.40
N ALA A 361 -13.00 -0.92 7.47
CA ALA A 361 -14.12 0.01 7.54
C ALA A 361 -14.03 1.11 6.46
N ALA A 362 -12.85 1.68 6.23
CA ALA A 362 -12.65 2.71 5.21
C ALA A 362 -12.92 2.16 3.79
N ALA A 363 -12.38 0.97 3.47
CA ALA A 363 -12.58 0.32 2.19
C ALA A 363 -14.05 -0.04 1.95
N LEU A 364 -14.76 -0.60 2.94
CA LEU A 364 -16.18 -0.96 2.82
C LEU A 364 -17.09 0.27 2.71
N ARG A 365 -16.79 1.39 3.40
CA ARG A 365 -17.50 2.67 3.18
C ARG A 365 -17.29 3.19 1.74
N GLY A 366 -16.08 3.09 1.21
CA GLY A 366 -15.80 3.41 -0.19
C GLY A 366 -16.55 2.48 -1.15
N ALA A 367 -16.54 1.17 -0.89
CA ALA A 367 -17.25 0.17 -1.68
C ALA A 367 -18.76 0.42 -1.72
N ARG A 368 -19.35 0.87 -0.60
CA ARG A 368 -20.78 1.21 -0.52
C ARG A 368 -21.20 2.27 -1.53
N GLN A 369 -20.32 3.19 -1.91
CA GLN A 369 -20.62 4.23 -2.91
C GLN A 369 -20.83 3.64 -4.31
N VAL A 370 -20.12 2.55 -4.63
CA VAL A 370 -20.22 1.92 -5.94
C VAL A 370 -21.32 0.85 -6.02
N THR A 371 -21.92 0.44 -4.90
CA THR A 371 -22.98 -0.60 -4.90
C THR A 371 -24.24 -0.10 -5.60
N GLY A 372 -24.59 1.17 -5.46
CA GLY A 372 -25.89 1.67 -5.93
C GLY A 372 -27.03 0.99 -5.16
N GLU A 373 -28.00 0.42 -5.88
CA GLU A 373 -29.13 -0.34 -5.30
C GLU A 373 -28.78 -1.82 -4.99
N GLY A 374 -27.60 -2.29 -5.41
CA GLY A 374 -27.13 -3.64 -5.13
C GLY A 374 -26.68 -3.83 -3.69
N ARG A 375 -26.33 -5.08 -3.36
CA ARG A 375 -25.75 -5.40 -2.05
C ARG A 375 -24.23 -5.35 -2.11
N LEU A 376 -23.61 -5.05 -0.96
CA LEU A 376 -22.17 -5.16 -0.75
C LEU A 376 -21.88 -6.48 -0.02
N LEU A 377 -21.14 -7.36 -0.65
CA LEU A 377 -20.62 -8.58 -0.06
C LEU A 377 -19.12 -8.43 0.19
N VAL A 378 -18.64 -8.91 1.34
CA VAL A 378 -17.20 -8.98 1.64
C VAL A 378 -16.77 -10.43 1.86
N ALA A 379 -15.73 -10.86 1.14
CA ALA A 379 -15.00 -12.09 1.42
C ALA A 379 -13.70 -11.73 2.13
N PHE A 380 -13.64 -11.96 3.44
CA PHE A 380 -12.54 -11.47 4.28
C PHE A 380 -11.66 -12.62 4.77
N GLN A 381 -10.34 -12.52 4.49
CA GLN A 381 -9.32 -13.40 5.05
C GLN A 381 -8.57 -12.69 6.17
N PRO A 382 -8.78 -13.07 7.45
CA PRO A 382 -8.02 -12.53 8.56
C PRO A 382 -6.52 -12.79 8.38
N HIS A 383 -5.68 -11.85 8.82
CA HIS A 383 -4.22 -11.94 8.70
C HIS A 383 -3.59 -11.84 10.08
N LEU A 384 -2.79 -12.85 10.47
CA LEU A 384 -2.19 -13.08 11.78
C LEU A 384 -3.21 -13.53 12.85
N TYR A 385 -2.86 -14.56 13.60
CA TYR A 385 -3.69 -15.05 14.71
C TYR A 385 -3.78 -14.02 15.85
N SER A 386 -2.67 -13.39 16.20
CA SER A 386 -2.63 -12.35 17.23
C SER A 386 -3.58 -11.21 16.92
N ARG A 387 -3.52 -10.64 15.71
CA ARG A 387 -4.38 -9.54 15.28
C ARG A 387 -5.85 -9.97 15.23
N THR A 388 -6.13 -11.18 14.76
CA THR A 388 -7.51 -11.73 14.71
C THR A 388 -8.12 -11.82 16.08
N ARG A 389 -7.35 -12.27 17.09
CA ARG A 389 -7.78 -12.35 18.49
C ARG A 389 -7.97 -10.95 19.10
N ASP A 390 -6.97 -10.08 18.95
CA ASP A 390 -6.89 -8.83 19.71
C ASP A 390 -7.88 -7.77 19.19
N PHE A 391 -8.31 -7.85 17.93
CA PHE A 391 -9.22 -6.91 17.28
C PHE A 391 -10.53 -7.55 16.79
N ALA A 392 -10.95 -8.67 17.38
CA ALA A 392 -12.12 -9.41 16.90
C ALA A 392 -13.40 -8.56 16.88
N ALA A 393 -13.64 -7.78 17.93
CA ALA A 393 -14.83 -6.93 18.04
C ALA A 393 -14.82 -5.79 17.01
N GLU A 394 -13.66 -5.15 16.83
CA GLU A 394 -13.46 -4.05 15.87
C GLU A 394 -13.58 -4.55 14.42
N PHE A 395 -13.06 -5.74 14.12
CA PHE A 395 -13.28 -6.38 12.82
C PHE A 395 -14.77 -6.69 12.61
N GLY A 396 -15.45 -7.23 13.63
CA GLY A 396 -16.89 -7.49 13.56
C GLY A 396 -17.66 -6.22 13.20
N ALA A 397 -17.41 -5.12 13.90
CA ALA A 397 -18.03 -3.83 13.63
C ALA A 397 -17.72 -3.29 12.23
N ALA A 398 -16.47 -3.46 11.76
CA ALA A 398 -16.06 -3.02 10.42
C ALA A 398 -16.74 -3.84 9.31
N LEU A 399 -16.77 -5.17 9.44
CA LEU A 399 -17.38 -6.08 8.47
C LEU A 399 -18.90 -5.94 8.38
N ALA A 400 -19.56 -5.49 9.45
CA ALA A 400 -20.99 -5.17 9.46
C ALA A 400 -21.38 -3.98 8.55
N LEU A 401 -20.42 -3.27 7.97
CA LEU A 401 -20.69 -2.27 6.92
C LEU A 401 -21.07 -2.90 5.58
N ALA A 402 -20.84 -4.19 5.39
CA ALA A 402 -21.35 -4.98 4.28
C ALA A 402 -22.75 -5.53 4.58
N ASP A 403 -23.48 -5.95 3.54
CA ASP A 403 -24.78 -6.63 3.68
C ASP A 403 -24.61 -8.12 3.96
N VAL A 404 -23.52 -8.70 3.44
CA VAL A 404 -23.15 -10.12 3.66
C VAL A 404 -21.64 -10.19 3.89
N ALA A 405 -21.23 -10.93 4.91
CA ALA A 405 -19.84 -11.23 5.21
C ALA A 405 -19.58 -12.74 5.09
N LEU A 406 -18.60 -13.12 4.26
CA LEU A 406 -18.05 -14.45 4.19
C LEU A 406 -16.62 -14.41 4.75
N LEU A 407 -16.38 -15.12 5.84
CA LEU A 407 -15.10 -15.20 6.53
C LEU A 407 -14.36 -16.45 6.07
N LEU A 408 -13.10 -16.28 5.66
CA LEU A 408 -12.16 -17.35 5.41
C LEU A 408 -11.40 -17.68 6.69
N ASP A 409 -10.57 -18.73 6.65
CA ASP A 409 -9.69 -19.01 7.76
C ASP A 409 -8.47 -18.07 7.80
N VAL A 410 -7.78 -18.05 8.96
CA VAL A 410 -6.68 -17.10 9.21
C VAL A 410 -5.49 -17.40 8.31
N TYR A 411 -4.99 -16.40 7.61
CA TYR A 411 -3.69 -16.43 6.96
C TYR A 411 -2.59 -16.22 8.01
N ALA A 412 -1.90 -17.29 8.34
CA ALA A 412 -0.93 -17.32 9.45
C ALA A 412 0.28 -16.38 9.23
N ALA A 413 0.68 -16.17 7.96
CA ALA A 413 1.92 -15.50 7.57
C ALA A 413 3.14 -16.11 8.30
N ARG A 414 3.58 -15.51 9.40
CA ARG A 414 4.76 -15.95 10.17
C ARG A 414 4.43 -16.43 11.59
N GLU A 415 3.14 -16.46 11.94
CA GLU A 415 2.70 -16.89 13.28
C GLU A 415 2.36 -18.38 13.31
N GLU A 416 2.60 -19.01 14.44
CA GLU A 416 2.08 -20.34 14.73
C GLU A 416 0.58 -20.24 15.08
N PRO A 417 -0.22 -21.26 14.75
CA PRO A 417 -1.63 -21.29 15.08
C PRO A 417 -1.89 -21.12 16.58
N LEU A 418 -2.82 -20.23 16.92
CA LEU A 418 -3.28 -20.03 18.29
C LEU A 418 -4.56 -20.83 18.55
N PRO A 419 -4.63 -21.65 19.62
CA PRO A 419 -5.82 -22.43 19.94
C PRO A 419 -7.07 -21.55 20.06
N GLY A 420 -8.15 -21.93 19.35
CA GLY A 420 -9.42 -21.22 19.36
C GLY A 420 -9.48 -19.96 18.49
N VAL A 421 -8.41 -19.59 17.80
CA VAL A 421 -8.38 -18.43 16.90
C VAL A 421 -8.46 -18.92 15.46
N THR A 422 -9.63 -18.76 14.85
CA THR A 422 -9.92 -19.10 13.46
C THR A 422 -10.77 -17.98 12.85
N GLY A 423 -11.08 -18.04 11.57
CA GLY A 423 -12.03 -17.12 10.95
C GLY A 423 -13.43 -17.16 11.57
N ALA A 424 -13.80 -18.30 12.21
CA ALA A 424 -15.07 -18.42 12.94
C ALA A 424 -15.16 -17.45 14.13
N LEU A 425 -14.04 -17.08 14.76
CA LEU A 425 -14.02 -16.07 15.82
C LEU A 425 -14.54 -14.73 15.32
N LEU A 426 -14.12 -14.31 14.12
CA LEU A 426 -14.62 -13.07 13.52
C LEU A 426 -16.07 -13.22 13.06
N ALA A 427 -16.45 -14.37 12.49
CA ALA A 427 -17.84 -14.62 12.10
C ALA A 427 -18.81 -14.45 13.27
N GLN A 428 -18.44 -14.89 14.47
CA GLN A 428 -19.22 -14.71 15.69
C GLN A 428 -19.27 -13.24 16.17
N ALA A 429 -18.25 -12.45 15.84
CA ALA A 429 -18.15 -11.06 16.25
C ALA A 429 -18.91 -10.09 15.30
N VAL A 430 -19.28 -10.51 14.09
CA VAL A 430 -20.01 -9.66 13.14
C VAL A 430 -21.47 -9.49 13.57
N PRO A 431 -21.95 -8.28 13.90
CA PRO A 431 -23.31 -8.04 14.38
C PRO A 431 -24.34 -7.97 13.24
N LEU A 432 -24.32 -8.91 12.33
CA LEU A 432 -25.33 -9.13 11.29
C LEU A 432 -26.18 -10.35 11.63
N SER A 433 -27.30 -10.52 10.91
CA SER A 433 -28.12 -11.74 11.05
C SER A 433 -27.33 -12.98 10.62
N ALA A 434 -27.60 -14.13 11.24
CA ALA A 434 -26.92 -15.39 10.91
C ALA A 434 -27.06 -15.80 9.42
N ALA A 435 -28.10 -15.31 8.72
CA ALA A 435 -28.28 -15.52 7.29
C ALA A 435 -27.33 -14.70 6.41
N CYS A 436 -26.68 -13.69 7.00
CA CYS A 436 -25.76 -12.76 6.31
C CYS A 436 -24.29 -12.98 6.70
N VAL A 437 -23.99 -13.90 7.62
CA VAL A 437 -22.62 -14.19 8.07
C VAL A 437 -22.31 -15.64 7.78
N HIS A 438 -21.26 -15.86 7.00
CA HIS A 438 -20.82 -17.18 6.60
C HIS A 438 -19.37 -17.39 6.98
N TYR A 439 -19.02 -18.62 7.33
CA TYR A 439 -17.62 -19.03 7.55
C TYR A 439 -17.33 -20.22 6.64
N GLU A 440 -16.30 -20.08 5.81
CA GLU A 440 -15.84 -21.13 4.90
C GLU A 440 -14.31 -21.29 5.03
N PRO A 441 -13.84 -22.29 5.79
CA PRO A 441 -12.41 -22.51 5.96
C PRO A 441 -11.74 -23.19 4.76
N CYS A 442 -12.54 -23.91 3.93
CA CYS A 442 -12.01 -24.63 2.78
C CYS A 442 -11.89 -23.70 1.57
N TRP A 443 -10.66 -23.32 1.20
CA TRP A 443 -10.40 -22.42 0.07
C TRP A 443 -11.13 -22.84 -1.22
N ALA A 444 -11.09 -24.12 -1.55
CA ALA A 444 -11.67 -24.64 -2.79
C ALA A 444 -13.19 -24.43 -2.89
N GLU A 445 -13.87 -24.32 -1.75
CA GLU A 445 -15.33 -24.13 -1.69
C GLU A 445 -15.74 -22.64 -1.73
N VAL A 446 -14.81 -21.71 -1.44
CA VAL A 446 -15.13 -20.28 -1.31
C VAL A 446 -15.72 -19.69 -2.60
N PRO A 447 -15.17 -19.92 -3.83
CA PRO A 447 -15.75 -19.38 -5.06
C PRO A 447 -17.19 -19.86 -5.28
N SER A 448 -17.44 -21.15 -5.07
CA SER A 448 -18.77 -21.76 -5.19
C SER A 448 -19.74 -21.17 -4.16
N ARG A 449 -19.30 -21.03 -2.91
CA ARG A 449 -20.11 -20.46 -1.83
C ARG A 449 -20.47 -19.00 -2.08
N LEU A 450 -19.53 -18.20 -2.58
CA LEU A 450 -19.81 -16.81 -2.97
C LEU A 450 -20.81 -16.75 -4.12
N ALA A 451 -20.66 -17.62 -5.13
CA ALA A 451 -21.56 -17.68 -6.26
C ALA A 451 -23.00 -18.07 -5.87
N ASP A 452 -23.20 -18.80 -4.76
CA ASP A 452 -24.52 -19.09 -4.19
C ASP A 452 -25.15 -17.86 -3.50
N LEU A 453 -24.33 -16.94 -3.00
CA LEU A 453 -24.77 -15.80 -2.20
C LEU A 453 -25.07 -14.56 -3.04
N VAL A 454 -24.38 -14.37 -4.17
CA VAL A 454 -24.48 -13.17 -4.99
C VAL A 454 -25.72 -13.15 -5.89
N ARG A 455 -26.10 -11.93 -6.29
CA ARG A 455 -27.19 -11.63 -7.22
C ARG A 455 -26.71 -10.62 -8.26
N PRO A 456 -27.30 -10.57 -9.45
CA PRO A 456 -27.02 -9.50 -10.40
C PRO A 456 -27.21 -8.10 -9.76
N GLY A 457 -26.26 -7.22 -9.97
CA GLY A 457 -26.20 -5.88 -9.36
C GLY A 457 -25.31 -5.80 -8.11
N ASP A 458 -24.97 -6.91 -7.47
CA ASP A 458 -24.13 -6.94 -6.29
C ASP A 458 -22.67 -6.49 -6.56
N VAL A 459 -22.03 -6.03 -5.50
CA VAL A 459 -20.59 -5.78 -5.45
C VAL A 459 -19.96 -6.76 -4.45
N VAL A 460 -18.94 -7.47 -4.87
CA VAL A 460 -18.12 -8.33 -4.01
C VAL A 460 -16.73 -7.69 -3.84
N VAL A 461 -16.26 -7.60 -2.58
CA VAL A 461 -14.90 -7.18 -2.27
C VAL A 461 -14.17 -8.36 -1.63
N THR A 462 -13.11 -8.86 -2.28
CA THR A 462 -12.15 -9.76 -1.65
C THR A 462 -11.19 -8.94 -0.83
N MET A 463 -10.96 -9.29 0.45
CA MET A 463 -10.26 -8.40 1.35
C MET A 463 -9.32 -9.14 2.31
N GLY A 464 -8.06 -8.66 2.39
CA GLY A 464 -7.04 -9.23 3.27
C GLY A 464 -5.63 -9.09 2.72
N ALA A 465 -4.61 -9.35 3.55
CA ALA A 465 -3.20 -9.24 3.15
C ALA A 465 -2.61 -10.54 2.57
N GLY A 466 -3.33 -11.67 2.71
CA GLY A 466 -2.91 -12.99 2.23
C GLY A 466 -3.31 -13.29 0.79
N ASP A 467 -3.59 -14.57 0.55
CA ASP A 467 -3.87 -15.11 -0.78
C ASP A 467 -5.27 -14.78 -1.32
N VAL A 468 -6.12 -14.16 -0.51
CA VAL A 468 -7.50 -13.79 -0.86
C VAL A 468 -7.62 -12.99 -2.17
N THR A 469 -6.55 -12.34 -2.62
CA THR A 469 -6.48 -11.64 -3.91
C THR A 469 -6.68 -12.60 -5.11
N LEU A 470 -6.42 -13.89 -4.95
CA LEU A 470 -6.62 -14.92 -5.98
C LEU A 470 -8.10 -15.27 -6.15
N LEU A 471 -8.89 -15.05 -5.11
CA LEU A 471 -10.31 -15.40 -5.09
C LEU A 471 -11.14 -14.57 -6.08
N GLY A 472 -10.76 -13.31 -6.33
CA GLY A 472 -11.50 -12.46 -7.27
C GLY A 472 -11.60 -13.04 -8.68
N PRO A 473 -10.48 -13.39 -9.33
CA PRO A 473 -10.47 -14.09 -10.61
C PRO A 473 -11.19 -15.44 -10.58
N GLU A 474 -11.00 -16.25 -9.51
CA GLU A 474 -11.64 -17.54 -9.36
C GLU A 474 -13.18 -17.41 -9.28
N LEU A 475 -13.67 -16.41 -8.55
CA LEU A 475 -15.11 -16.10 -8.49
C LEU A 475 -15.67 -15.69 -9.86
N ILE A 476 -14.95 -14.86 -10.61
CA ILE A 476 -15.38 -14.44 -11.95
C ILE A 476 -15.56 -15.65 -12.85
N VAL A 477 -14.59 -16.57 -12.89
CA VAL A 477 -14.64 -17.81 -13.66
C VAL A 477 -15.81 -18.69 -13.21
N GLU A 478 -16.05 -18.82 -11.91
CA GLU A 478 -17.17 -19.62 -11.38
C GLU A 478 -18.53 -19.02 -11.75
N LEU A 479 -18.66 -17.69 -11.70
CA LEU A 479 -19.87 -16.99 -12.13
C LEU A 479 -20.12 -17.16 -13.62
N GLU A 480 -19.10 -17.02 -14.46
CA GLU A 480 -19.22 -17.25 -15.92
C GLU A 480 -19.66 -18.69 -16.22
N ARG A 481 -19.06 -19.68 -15.55
CA ARG A 481 -19.42 -21.10 -15.70
C ARG A 481 -20.89 -21.36 -15.37
N ARG A 482 -21.41 -20.77 -14.30
CA ARG A 482 -22.82 -21.00 -13.87
C ARG A 482 -23.83 -20.31 -14.77
N TRP A 483 -23.56 -19.11 -15.21
CA TRP A 483 -24.52 -18.31 -15.99
C TRP A 483 -24.46 -18.60 -17.49
N SER A 484 -23.33 -19.01 -18.07
CA SER A 484 -23.29 -19.51 -19.46
C SER A 484 -24.05 -20.83 -19.64
N GLY A 485 -24.22 -21.62 -18.58
CA GLY A 485 -25.07 -22.84 -18.60
C GLY A 485 -26.57 -22.55 -18.63
N THR A 486 -27.02 -21.40 -18.21
CA THR A 486 -28.45 -21.03 -18.14
C THR A 486 -29.02 -20.52 -19.49
N GLU A 487 -28.18 -19.90 -20.33
CA GLU A 487 -28.61 -19.44 -21.67
C GLU A 487 -28.87 -20.60 -22.66
N HIS A 488 -28.23 -21.73 -22.48
CA HIS A 488 -28.43 -22.91 -23.34
C HIS A 488 -29.66 -23.76 -22.96
N SER A 489 -30.17 -23.62 -21.72
CA SER A 489 -31.36 -24.39 -21.28
C SER A 489 -32.70 -23.74 -21.66
N GLY A 490 -32.69 -22.46 -22.06
CA GLY A 490 -33.89 -21.72 -22.41
C GLY A 490 -34.35 -21.86 -23.86
N VAL A 491 -33.55 -22.43 -24.75
CA VAL A 491 -33.85 -22.51 -26.21
C VAL A 491 -34.49 -23.84 -26.63
N LEU A 492 -34.57 -24.83 -25.76
CA LEU A 492 -35.12 -26.17 -26.11
C LEU A 492 -36.60 -26.38 -25.71
N ALA A 493 -37.31 -25.38 -25.20
CA ALA A 493 -38.71 -25.50 -24.77
C ALA A 493 -39.73 -24.74 -25.64
N ALA A 494 -39.36 -24.31 -26.84
CA ALA A 494 -40.30 -23.68 -27.79
C ALA A 494 -40.17 -24.26 -29.18
N GLY A 495 -40.72 -25.47 -29.35
CA GLY A 495 -40.81 -26.08 -30.69
C GLY A 495 -41.43 -27.48 -30.67
N SER A 496 -42.75 -27.52 -30.71
CA SER A 496 -43.49 -28.58 -31.48
C SER A 496 -44.97 -28.28 -31.48
N PRO A 497 -45.64 -28.64 -32.58
CA PRO A 497 -46.73 -27.90 -33.23
C PRO A 497 -48.09 -28.11 -32.60
#